data_dfe57b38e85fe4bfe5a575ef58a79445
#
_entry.id   dfe57b38e85fe4bfe5a575ef58a79445
#
_cell.length_a   1.000
_cell.length_b   1.000
_cell.length_c   1.000
_cell.angle_alpha   90.00
_cell.angle_beta   90.00
_cell.angle_gamma   90.00
#
_symmetry.space_group_name_H-M   'P 1'
#
loop_
_entity.id
_entity.type
_entity.pdbx_description
1 polymer ?
#
loop_
_entity_poly.entity_id
_entity_poly.type
_entity_poly.pdbx_seq_one_letter_code
_entity_poly.pdbx_strand_id
1 'polypeptide(L)'
;MSAIEPSDLSESILRTMLEAGEVVRDSCRALDKAGLNLVGECLKGQGEFYELSHYPADDVYDADSKSQYYFHTHRGLSGEYGHFHTFLRADGMPASFKPIKNTGKEPWPSGADALSHLICISMNQQGYPIGLFTTNRWVTGESWYEAEAVIQMLDSFAVDHAHPNLAVNQWITAIFRLYRFEMVELIKLRDQKIKQWRAGHPKKDVFEDRKLEITSYKTIDVDLKINEIQQALNKAKEKL
;
A
#
# COMPACT_ATOMS: atom_id res chain seq x y z
N MET A 1 -5.93 14.10 14.39
CA MET A 1 -4.71 14.77 13.92
C MET A 1 -5.08 15.42 12.61
N SER A 2 -4.67 16.66 12.34
CA SER A 2 -4.82 17.26 11.02
C SER A 2 -3.94 16.51 10.01
N ALA A 3 -4.42 16.32 8.78
CA ALA A 3 -3.59 15.83 7.69
C ALA A 3 -2.35 16.72 7.54
N ILE A 4 -1.22 16.15 7.19
CA ILE A 4 -0.01 16.90 6.86
C ILE A 4 -0.20 17.47 5.46
N GLU A 5 -0.26 18.80 5.37
CA GLU A 5 -0.41 19.47 4.08
C GLU A 5 0.96 19.63 3.40
N PRO A 6 1.03 19.61 2.06
CA PRO A 6 2.29 19.82 1.35
C PRO A 6 3.02 21.10 1.76
N SER A 7 2.28 22.15 2.14
CA SER A 7 2.86 23.43 2.62
C SER A 7 3.66 23.32 3.93
N ASP A 8 3.47 22.24 4.68
CA ASP A 8 4.14 22.01 5.97
C ASP A 8 5.45 21.21 5.82
N LEU A 9 5.72 20.74 4.60
CA LEU A 9 6.88 19.89 4.28
C LEU A 9 8.09 20.70 3.83
N SER A 10 9.28 20.17 4.09
CA SER A 10 10.52 20.76 3.58
C SER A 10 10.62 20.65 2.06
N GLU A 11 11.34 21.57 1.43
CA GLU A 11 11.58 21.54 -0.02
C GLU A 11 12.19 20.20 -0.49
N SER A 12 13.12 19.64 0.26
CA SER A 12 13.73 18.34 -0.05
C SER A 12 12.71 17.22 -0.12
N ILE A 13 11.79 17.14 0.85
CA ILE A 13 10.71 16.15 0.87
C ILE A 13 9.78 16.35 -0.32
N LEU A 14 9.37 17.60 -0.60
CA LEU A 14 8.51 17.91 -1.73
C LEU A 14 9.14 17.54 -3.08
N ARG A 15 10.45 17.74 -3.24
CA ARG A 15 11.16 17.32 -4.46
C ARG A 15 11.17 15.80 -4.62
N THR A 16 11.47 15.06 -3.56
CA THR A 16 11.41 13.58 -3.59
C THR A 16 10.00 13.08 -3.94
N MET A 17 8.96 13.71 -3.37
CA MET A 17 7.58 13.36 -3.70
C MET A 17 7.22 13.72 -5.16
N LEU A 18 7.69 14.85 -5.67
CA LEU A 18 7.47 15.26 -7.06
C LEU A 18 8.13 14.27 -8.04
N GLU A 19 9.38 13.92 -7.82
CA GLU A 19 10.12 12.92 -8.61
C GLU A 19 9.38 11.57 -8.62
N ALA A 20 8.88 11.14 -7.46
CA ALA A 20 8.05 9.93 -7.36
C ALA A 20 6.74 10.06 -8.15
N GLY A 21 6.08 11.21 -8.07
CA GLY A 21 4.86 11.49 -8.85
C GLY A 21 5.09 11.43 -10.36
N GLU A 22 6.23 11.93 -10.83
CA GLU A 22 6.64 11.83 -12.23
C GLU A 22 6.85 10.37 -12.67
N VAL A 23 7.50 9.55 -11.84
CA VAL A 23 7.65 8.10 -12.09
C VAL A 23 6.30 7.41 -12.16
N VAL A 24 5.37 7.71 -11.23
CA VAL A 24 4.01 7.14 -11.25
C VAL A 24 3.30 7.46 -12.56
N ARG A 25 3.31 8.73 -12.96
CA ARG A 25 2.65 9.19 -14.20
C ARG A 25 3.32 8.62 -15.46
N ASP A 26 4.64 8.59 -15.50
CA ASP A 26 5.38 8.11 -16.67
C ASP A 26 5.25 6.61 -16.85
N SER A 27 5.16 5.82 -15.78
CA SER A 27 4.90 4.38 -15.85
C SER A 27 3.53 4.10 -16.48
N CYS A 28 2.46 4.79 -16.01
CA CYS A 28 1.14 4.68 -16.62
C CYS A 28 1.17 5.11 -18.09
N ARG A 29 1.72 6.28 -18.40
CA ARG A 29 1.81 6.82 -19.76
C ARG A 29 2.58 5.90 -20.71
N ALA A 30 3.65 5.27 -20.26
CA ALA A 30 4.44 4.35 -21.08
C ALA A 30 3.64 3.10 -21.46
N LEU A 31 2.89 2.54 -20.52
CA LEU A 31 2.00 1.41 -20.75
C LEU A 31 0.83 1.78 -21.66
N ASP A 32 0.16 2.91 -21.40
CA ASP A 32 -0.98 3.39 -22.20
C ASP A 32 -0.62 3.57 -23.68
N LYS A 33 0.58 4.09 -24.00
CA LYS A 33 1.07 4.23 -25.37
C LYS A 33 1.19 2.89 -26.10
N ALA A 34 1.35 1.80 -25.37
CA ALA A 34 1.40 0.46 -25.90
C ALA A 34 0.04 -0.28 -25.87
N GLY A 35 -1.04 0.40 -25.44
CA GLY A 35 -2.36 -0.19 -25.25
C GLY A 35 -2.40 -1.14 -24.03
N LEU A 36 -1.50 -0.95 -23.06
CA LEU A 36 -1.33 -1.75 -21.86
C LEU A 36 -1.70 -0.92 -20.61
N ASN A 37 -1.87 -1.57 -19.48
CA ASN A 37 -2.01 -0.91 -18.17
C ASN A 37 -1.39 -1.75 -17.06
N LEU A 38 -1.23 -1.14 -15.88
CA LEU A 38 -0.56 -1.75 -14.73
C LEU A 38 -1.18 -3.10 -14.31
N VAL A 39 -2.50 -3.17 -14.25
CA VAL A 39 -3.24 -4.38 -13.86
C VAL A 39 -3.09 -5.46 -14.93
N GLY A 40 -3.25 -5.09 -16.20
CA GLY A 40 -3.09 -6.01 -17.34
C GLY A 40 -1.72 -6.68 -17.39
N GLU A 41 -0.65 -5.96 -17.03
CA GLU A 41 0.69 -6.54 -16.97
C GLU A 41 0.86 -7.56 -15.82
N CYS A 42 0.15 -7.41 -14.70
CA CYS A 42 0.11 -8.43 -13.64
C CYS A 42 -0.71 -9.66 -14.05
N LEU A 43 -1.75 -9.50 -14.86
CA LEU A 43 -2.61 -10.58 -15.33
C LEU A 43 -2.03 -11.32 -16.54
N LYS A 44 -1.06 -10.74 -17.22
CA LYS A 44 -0.51 -11.24 -18.48
C LYS A 44 0.12 -12.62 -18.31
N GLY A 45 -0.35 -13.58 -19.11
CA GLY A 45 0.17 -14.96 -19.09
C GLY A 45 -0.31 -15.81 -17.91
N GLN A 46 -1.22 -15.30 -17.07
CA GLN A 46 -1.69 -16.02 -15.88
C GLN A 46 -2.89 -16.97 -16.16
N GLY A 47 -3.27 -17.14 -17.43
CA GLY A 47 -4.38 -18.01 -17.80
C GLY A 47 -5.74 -17.37 -17.56
N GLU A 48 -6.69 -18.17 -17.09
CA GLU A 48 -8.05 -17.73 -16.78
C GLU A 48 -8.08 -16.88 -15.50
N PHE A 49 -8.87 -15.81 -15.54
CA PHE A 49 -9.00 -14.92 -14.39
C PHE A 49 -10.05 -15.46 -13.41
N TYR A 50 -9.65 -15.55 -12.14
CA TYR A 50 -10.53 -15.93 -11.03
C TYR A 50 -10.50 -14.87 -9.93
N GLU A 51 -11.68 -14.50 -9.44
CA GLU A 51 -11.78 -13.68 -8.23
C GLU A 51 -11.08 -14.37 -7.05
N LEU A 52 -10.49 -13.59 -6.15
CA LEU A 52 -9.72 -14.04 -4.99
C LEU A 52 -8.36 -14.68 -5.30
N SER A 53 -8.05 -14.99 -6.57
CA SER A 53 -6.70 -15.44 -6.93
C SER A 53 -5.71 -14.30 -6.93
N HIS A 54 -4.45 -14.61 -6.60
CA HIS A 54 -3.35 -13.64 -6.66
C HIS A 54 -2.81 -13.52 -8.08
N TYR A 55 -2.41 -12.32 -8.46
CA TYR A 55 -1.80 -12.04 -9.75
C TYR A 55 -0.55 -11.16 -9.60
N PRO A 56 0.63 -11.64 -10.05
CA PRO A 56 0.90 -13.00 -10.54
C PRO A 56 0.59 -14.08 -9.50
N ALA A 57 0.36 -15.33 -9.95
CA ALA A 57 -0.04 -16.46 -9.09
C ALA A 57 0.95 -16.75 -7.95
N ASP A 58 2.25 -16.51 -8.20
CA ASP A 58 3.32 -16.74 -7.22
C ASP A 58 3.67 -15.47 -6.43
N ASP A 59 2.86 -14.40 -6.48
CA ASP A 59 3.14 -13.07 -5.98
C ASP A 59 4.43 -12.47 -6.60
N VAL A 60 4.74 -11.23 -6.29
CA VAL A 60 6.00 -10.58 -6.66
C VAL A 60 6.84 -10.37 -5.42
N TYR A 61 8.07 -10.87 -5.43
CA TYR A 61 9.02 -10.78 -4.32
C TYR A 61 10.28 -10.06 -4.75
N ASP A 62 10.70 -9.07 -3.99
CA ASP A 62 12.01 -8.48 -4.15
C ASP A 62 13.01 -9.11 -3.17
N ALA A 63 14.08 -9.68 -3.71
CA ALA A 63 15.05 -10.43 -2.92
C ALA A 63 15.94 -9.54 -2.03
N ASP A 64 16.09 -8.27 -2.36
CA ASP A 64 16.94 -7.33 -1.63
C ASP A 64 16.16 -6.64 -0.52
N SER A 65 15.05 -5.99 -0.85
CA SER A 65 14.19 -5.26 0.10
C SER A 65 13.32 -6.17 0.96
N LYS A 66 13.07 -7.42 0.52
CA LYS A 66 12.08 -8.36 1.08
C LYS A 66 10.63 -7.88 0.97
N SER A 67 10.39 -6.96 0.05
CA SER A 67 9.05 -6.49 -0.29
C SER A 67 8.28 -7.54 -1.09
N GLN A 68 6.97 -7.56 -0.92
CA GLN A 68 6.07 -8.47 -1.63
C GLN A 68 4.81 -7.73 -2.03
N TYR A 69 4.26 -8.05 -3.19
CA TYR A 69 2.93 -7.61 -3.57
C TYR A 69 2.22 -8.61 -4.47
N TYR A 70 0.90 -8.50 -4.52
CA TYR A 70 0.04 -9.13 -5.52
C TYR A 70 -1.16 -8.24 -5.82
N PHE A 71 -1.77 -8.48 -6.96
CA PHE A 71 -3.07 -7.91 -7.33
C PHE A 71 -4.15 -8.96 -7.22
N HIS A 72 -5.33 -8.60 -6.75
CA HIS A 72 -6.54 -9.41 -6.84
C HIS A 72 -7.82 -8.58 -6.88
N THR A 73 -8.96 -9.24 -7.12
CA THR A 73 -10.28 -8.62 -7.12
C THR A 73 -11.28 -9.48 -6.36
N HIS A 74 -12.14 -8.86 -5.58
CA HIS A 74 -13.24 -9.53 -4.90
C HIS A 74 -14.32 -8.59 -4.36
N ARG A 75 -14.06 -7.27 -4.41
CA ARG A 75 -14.99 -6.29 -3.84
C ARG A 75 -15.79 -5.62 -4.94
N GLY A 76 -17.13 -5.66 -4.82
CA GLY A 76 -18.02 -4.94 -5.72
C GLY A 76 -18.13 -3.45 -5.37
N LEU A 77 -17.03 -2.77 -4.97
CA LEU A 77 -17.06 -1.33 -4.71
C LEU A 77 -17.21 -0.56 -6.01
N SER A 78 -18.10 0.45 -6.00
CA SER A 78 -18.29 1.32 -7.17
C SER A 78 -16.98 1.96 -7.59
N GLY A 79 -16.56 1.71 -8.83
CA GLY A 79 -15.34 2.27 -9.42
C GLY A 79 -14.08 1.46 -9.17
N GLU A 80 -14.04 0.51 -8.25
CA GLU A 80 -12.89 -0.38 -8.04
C GLU A 80 -13.02 -1.61 -8.95
N TYR A 81 -11.94 -1.92 -9.67
CA TYR A 81 -11.80 -3.18 -10.41
C TYR A 81 -11.09 -4.24 -9.56
N GLY A 82 -10.11 -3.84 -8.77
CA GLY A 82 -9.35 -4.66 -7.86
C GLY A 82 -8.30 -3.83 -7.13
N HIS A 83 -7.42 -4.47 -6.41
CA HIS A 83 -6.41 -3.76 -5.61
C HIS A 83 -5.13 -4.56 -5.45
N PHE A 84 -4.04 -3.84 -5.25
CA PHE A 84 -2.78 -4.42 -4.82
C PHE A 84 -2.75 -4.53 -3.31
N HIS A 85 -2.25 -5.66 -2.80
CA HIS A 85 -1.78 -5.81 -1.44
C HIS A 85 -0.26 -5.73 -1.43
N THR A 86 0.29 -5.03 -0.44
CA THR A 86 1.74 -4.84 -0.30
C THR A 86 2.21 -5.26 1.08
N PHE A 87 3.37 -5.92 1.14
CA PHE A 87 3.89 -6.49 2.38
C PHE A 87 5.39 -6.25 2.50
N LEU A 88 5.87 -6.29 3.74
CA LEU A 88 7.27 -6.48 4.06
C LEU A 88 7.44 -7.79 4.85
N ARG A 89 8.39 -8.62 4.44
CA ARG A 89 8.69 -9.89 5.11
C ARG A 89 9.71 -9.69 6.23
N ALA A 90 9.80 -10.67 7.12
CA ALA A 90 10.63 -10.61 8.33
C ALA A 90 12.06 -10.14 8.09
N ASP A 91 12.72 -10.68 7.06
CA ASP A 91 14.13 -10.37 6.75
C ASP A 91 14.35 -8.93 6.24
N GLY A 92 13.28 -8.21 5.83
CA GLY A 92 13.31 -6.79 5.48
C GLY A 92 13.04 -5.86 6.65
N MET A 93 12.65 -6.41 7.80
CA MET A 93 12.30 -5.63 8.98
C MET A 93 13.51 -5.47 9.92
N PRO A 94 13.65 -4.33 10.60
CA PRO A 94 14.60 -4.22 11.71
C PRO A 94 14.39 -5.32 12.75
N ALA A 95 15.46 -5.95 13.22
CA ALA A 95 15.41 -7.06 14.19
C ALA A 95 14.73 -6.69 15.53
N SER A 96 14.62 -5.39 15.82
CA SER A 96 13.92 -4.86 17.00
C SER A 96 12.40 -4.92 16.87
N PHE A 97 11.86 -5.00 15.66
CA PHE A 97 10.41 -5.04 15.45
C PHE A 97 9.85 -6.40 15.85
N LYS A 98 8.81 -6.36 16.66
CA LYS A 98 8.11 -7.57 17.11
C LYS A 98 6.63 -7.38 16.83
N PRO A 99 5.95 -8.42 16.31
CA PRO A 99 4.50 -8.40 16.23
C PRO A 99 3.92 -8.33 17.65
N ILE A 100 2.72 -7.80 17.78
CA ILE A 100 1.99 -7.86 19.04
C ILE A 100 1.74 -9.32 19.42
N LYS A 101 1.51 -9.54 20.71
CA LYS A 101 1.19 -10.88 21.20
C LYS A 101 -0.16 -11.34 20.64
N ASN A 102 -0.14 -12.46 19.92
CA ASN A 102 -1.37 -13.14 19.54
C ASN A 102 -2.08 -13.68 20.79
N THR A 103 -3.30 -13.24 21.01
CA THR A 103 -4.17 -13.72 22.12
C THR A 103 -5.37 -14.50 21.59
N GLY A 104 -5.49 -14.64 20.28
CA GLY A 104 -6.52 -15.40 19.59
C GLY A 104 -6.18 -16.89 19.45
N LYS A 105 -7.04 -17.61 18.75
CA LYS A 105 -6.88 -19.04 18.49
C LYS A 105 -6.17 -19.32 17.16
N GLU A 106 -6.34 -18.43 16.17
CA GLU A 106 -5.73 -18.60 14.86
C GLU A 106 -4.21 -18.35 14.95
N PRO A 107 -3.38 -19.25 14.43
CA PRO A 107 -1.93 -19.06 14.43
C PRO A 107 -1.54 -17.88 13.52
N TRP A 108 -0.56 -17.11 13.96
CA TRP A 108 0.04 -16.05 13.13
C TRP A 108 1.40 -16.51 12.61
N PRO A 109 1.77 -16.11 11.40
CA PRO A 109 3.14 -16.32 10.90
C PRO A 109 4.15 -15.76 11.89
N SER A 110 5.30 -16.44 12.05
CA SER A 110 6.31 -16.03 13.04
C SER A 110 7.73 -16.39 12.57
N GLY A 111 8.74 -15.78 13.19
CA GLY A 111 10.12 -16.00 12.79
C GLY A 111 10.36 -15.56 11.35
N ALA A 112 10.97 -16.41 10.54
CA ALA A 112 11.25 -16.13 9.12
C ALA A 112 9.99 -16.02 8.26
N ASP A 113 8.87 -16.61 8.68
CA ASP A 113 7.60 -16.55 7.95
C ASP A 113 6.78 -15.30 8.28
N ALA A 114 7.19 -14.51 9.29
CA ALA A 114 6.48 -13.29 9.64
C ALA A 114 6.46 -12.31 8.46
N LEU A 115 5.30 -11.70 8.26
CA LEU A 115 5.11 -10.64 7.27
C LEU A 115 4.15 -9.59 7.82
N SER A 116 4.33 -8.36 7.41
CA SER A 116 3.42 -7.24 7.73
C SER A 116 2.77 -6.74 6.46
N HIS A 117 1.46 -6.67 6.44
CA HIS A 117 0.75 -5.91 5.43
C HIS A 117 0.99 -4.42 5.65
N LEU A 118 1.27 -3.69 4.57
CA LEU A 118 1.58 -2.25 4.63
C LEU A 118 0.37 -1.42 4.23
N ILE A 119 -0.03 -1.52 2.97
CA ILE A 119 -1.14 -0.77 2.39
C ILE A 119 -1.76 -1.54 1.23
N CYS A 120 -3.04 -1.31 0.97
CA CYS A 120 -3.68 -1.67 -0.28
C CYS A 120 -3.81 -0.46 -1.18
N ILE A 121 -3.74 -0.69 -2.50
CA ILE A 121 -3.92 0.34 -3.53
C ILE A 121 -5.08 -0.08 -4.43
N SER A 122 -6.23 0.62 -4.31
CA SER A 122 -7.41 0.40 -5.16
C SER A 122 -7.15 0.88 -6.57
N MET A 123 -7.53 0.07 -7.56
CA MET A 123 -7.37 0.33 -8.99
C MET A 123 -8.73 0.37 -9.68
N ASN A 124 -8.91 1.29 -10.62
CA ASN A 124 -10.09 1.30 -11.48
C ASN A 124 -9.94 0.34 -12.68
N GLN A 125 -10.99 0.23 -13.50
CA GLN A 125 -11.02 -0.64 -14.69
C GLN A 125 -9.99 -0.25 -15.76
N GLN A 126 -9.54 0.99 -15.77
CA GLN A 126 -8.52 1.48 -16.68
C GLN A 126 -7.09 1.22 -16.17
N GLY A 127 -6.95 0.69 -14.94
CA GLY A 127 -5.66 0.40 -14.32
C GLY A 127 -5.01 1.62 -13.67
N TYR A 128 -5.77 2.65 -13.30
CA TYR A 128 -5.29 3.81 -12.53
C TYR A 128 -5.60 3.65 -11.04
N PRO A 129 -4.71 4.12 -10.14
CA PRO A 129 -4.96 4.10 -8.71
C PRO A 129 -6.02 5.15 -8.32
N ILE A 130 -6.98 4.73 -7.49
CA ILE A 130 -8.11 5.57 -7.05
C ILE A 130 -8.24 5.66 -5.54
N GLY A 131 -7.53 4.84 -4.78
CA GLY A 131 -7.62 4.84 -3.33
C GLY A 131 -6.49 4.09 -2.65
N LEU A 132 -6.27 4.42 -1.39
CA LEU A 132 -5.40 3.70 -0.47
C LEU A 132 -6.23 3.22 0.72
N PHE A 133 -5.94 2.03 1.24
CA PHE A 133 -6.66 1.53 2.41
C PHE A 133 -5.84 0.49 3.19
N THR A 134 -6.26 0.23 4.42
CA THR A 134 -5.73 -0.82 5.25
C THR A 134 -6.82 -1.84 5.57
N THR A 135 -6.44 -3.08 5.82
CA THR A 135 -7.34 -4.18 6.11
C THR A 135 -7.17 -4.69 7.53
N ASN A 136 -8.12 -5.50 7.97
CA ASN A 136 -7.96 -6.30 9.17
C ASN A 136 -7.09 -7.53 8.88
N ARG A 137 -6.47 -8.07 9.90
CA ARG A 137 -5.54 -9.20 9.82
C ARG A 137 -6.09 -10.42 9.07
N TRP A 138 -7.33 -10.80 9.31
CA TRP A 138 -7.93 -11.99 8.69
C TRP A 138 -7.94 -11.95 7.16
N VAL A 139 -7.87 -10.75 6.56
CA VAL A 139 -7.84 -10.57 5.10
C VAL A 139 -6.52 -11.08 4.51
N THR A 140 -5.43 -10.79 5.19
CA THR A 140 -4.06 -11.00 4.68
C THR A 140 -3.33 -12.14 5.37
N GLY A 141 -3.84 -12.63 6.51
CA GLY A 141 -3.18 -13.67 7.29
C GLY A 141 -1.84 -13.25 7.92
N GLU A 142 -1.58 -11.94 8.01
CA GLU A 142 -0.30 -11.37 8.44
C GLU A 142 0.03 -11.57 9.92
N SER A 143 1.28 -11.26 10.28
CA SER A 143 1.70 -10.97 11.65
C SER A 143 1.38 -9.52 11.95
N TRP A 144 0.60 -9.23 13.00
CA TRP A 144 0.18 -7.85 13.27
C TRP A 144 1.24 -7.05 14.02
N TYR A 145 1.65 -5.95 13.44
CA TYR A 145 2.55 -4.96 14.06
C TYR A 145 1.77 -3.68 14.37
N GLU A 146 2.18 -2.98 15.45
CA GLU A 146 1.62 -1.66 15.78
C GLU A 146 1.98 -0.62 14.72
N ALA A 147 1.20 0.43 14.64
CA ALA A 147 1.31 1.48 13.62
C ALA A 147 2.72 2.05 13.51
N GLU A 148 3.40 2.31 14.63
CA GLU A 148 4.75 2.88 14.66
C GLU A 148 5.78 2.01 13.93
N ALA A 149 5.68 0.69 14.06
CA ALA A 149 6.56 -0.25 13.36
C ALA A 149 6.23 -0.29 11.86
N VAL A 150 4.94 -0.41 11.51
CA VAL A 150 4.51 -0.47 10.09
C VAL A 150 4.84 0.83 9.36
N ILE A 151 4.73 1.99 10.01
CA ILE A 151 5.12 3.28 9.45
C ILE A 151 6.61 3.32 9.07
N GLN A 152 7.48 2.73 9.89
CA GLN A 152 8.91 2.64 9.57
C GLN A 152 9.18 1.63 8.45
N MET A 153 8.39 0.56 8.37
CA MET A 153 8.50 -0.44 7.29
C MET A 153 8.15 0.16 5.90
N LEU A 154 7.31 1.22 5.83
CA LEU A 154 6.99 1.88 4.56
C LEU A 154 8.24 2.37 3.82
N ASP A 155 9.27 2.80 4.54
CA ASP A 155 10.49 3.34 3.96
C ASP A 155 11.41 2.25 3.37
N SER A 156 11.18 0.98 3.77
CA SER A 156 11.90 -0.18 3.25
C SER A 156 11.23 -0.78 2.01
N PHE A 157 9.98 -0.41 1.71
CA PHE A 157 9.28 -1.01 0.58
C PHE A 157 9.87 -0.52 -0.75
N ALA A 158 10.40 -1.46 -1.51
CA ALA A 158 10.89 -1.24 -2.88
C ALA A 158 10.83 -2.56 -3.66
N VAL A 159 10.52 -2.50 -4.95
CA VAL A 159 10.63 -3.62 -5.87
C VAL A 159 11.44 -3.15 -7.08
N ASP A 160 12.64 -3.73 -7.25
CA ASP A 160 13.61 -3.30 -8.26
C ASP A 160 14.10 -4.45 -9.12
N HIS A 161 13.18 -5.04 -9.88
CA HIS A 161 13.46 -6.06 -10.89
C HIS A 161 12.40 -6.03 -12.00
N ALA A 162 12.57 -6.85 -13.04
CA ALA A 162 11.75 -6.78 -14.25
C ALA A 162 10.50 -7.68 -14.23
N HIS A 163 10.27 -8.53 -13.21
CA HIS A 163 9.10 -9.40 -13.13
C HIS A 163 8.01 -8.80 -12.24
N PRO A 164 6.72 -8.82 -12.64
CA PRO A 164 6.17 -9.22 -13.94
C PRO A 164 6.44 -8.17 -15.02
N ASN A 165 6.62 -6.90 -14.65
CA ASN A 165 6.91 -5.79 -15.53
C ASN A 165 7.63 -4.67 -14.79
N LEU A 166 8.72 -4.15 -15.34
CA LEU A 166 9.53 -3.10 -14.72
C LEU A 166 8.72 -1.83 -14.41
N ALA A 167 7.81 -1.41 -15.33
CA ALA A 167 7.00 -0.22 -15.12
C ALA A 167 6.04 -0.39 -13.94
N VAL A 168 5.48 -1.60 -13.73
CA VAL A 168 4.63 -1.90 -12.55
C VAL A 168 5.44 -1.79 -11.27
N ASN A 169 6.65 -2.34 -11.23
CA ASN A 169 7.51 -2.34 -10.05
C ASN A 169 8.02 -0.93 -9.70
N GLN A 170 8.40 -0.14 -10.71
CA GLN A 170 8.76 1.26 -10.52
C GLN A 170 7.57 2.09 -10.02
N TRP A 171 6.39 1.87 -10.60
CA TRP A 171 5.16 2.54 -10.22
C TRP A 171 4.79 2.26 -8.76
N ILE A 172 4.74 0.98 -8.34
CA ILE A 172 4.32 0.63 -6.98
C ILE A 172 5.31 1.15 -5.92
N THR A 173 6.60 1.12 -6.23
CA THR A 173 7.65 1.70 -5.38
C THR A 173 7.50 3.23 -5.27
N ALA A 174 7.19 3.90 -6.38
CA ALA A 174 7.00 5.35 -6.42
C ALA A 174 5.72 5.80 -5.70
N ILE A 175 4.63 5.02 -5.74
CA ILE A 175 3.40 5.29 -4.98
C ILE A 175 3.69 5.40 -3.49
N PHE A 176 4.56 4.55 -2.92
CA PHE A 176 4.94 4.62 -1.51
C PHE A 176 5.63 5.93 -1.15
N ARG A 177 6.43 6.48 -2.04
CA ARG A 177 7.12 7.78 -1.84
C ARG A 177 6.17 8.96 -2.01
N LEU A 178 5.31 8.91 -3.05
CA LEU A 178 4.35 9.98 -3.35
C LEU A 178 3.32 10.16 -2.26
N TYR A 179 2.79 9.05 -1.74
CA TYR A 179 1.70 9.03 -0.75
C TYR A 179 2.15 8.61 0.65
N ARG A 180 3.43 8.79 0.97
CA ARG A 180 4.02 8.39 2.26
C ARG A 180 3.23 8.92 3.46
N PHE A 181 2.79 10.17 3.41
CA PHE A 181 2.11 10.84 4.51
C PHE A 181 0.66 10.36 4.67
N GLU A 182 -0.03 10.12 3.58
CA GLU A 182 -1.38 9.53 3.57
C GLU A 182 -1.35 8.09 4.11
N MET A 183 -0.34 7.31 3.77
CA MET A 183 -0.15 5.96 4.31
C MET A 183 0.09 5.98 5.82
N VAL A 184 0.89 6.91 6.32
CA VAL A 184 1.09 7.14 7.76
C VAL A 184 -0.22 7.42 8.48
N GLU A 185 -1.05 8.29 7.92
CA GLU A 185 -2.38 8.61 8.45
C GLU A 185 -3.27 7.37 8.49
N LEU A 186 -3.35 6.63 7.38
CA LEU A 186 -4.18 5.44 7.26
C LEU A 186 -3.76 4.33 8.23
N ILE A 187 -2.46 4.10 8.42
CA ILE A 187 -1.95 3.10 9.36
C ILE A 187 -2.29 3.48 10.81
N LYS A 188 -2.21 4.76 11.18
CA LYS A 188 -2.65 5.24 12.50
C LYS A 188 -4.15 5.06 12.69
N LEU A 189 -4.96 5.37 11.67
CA LEU A 189 -6.41 5.16 11.69
C LEU A 189 -6.77 3.68 11.79
N ARG A 190 -5.99 2.78 11.16
CA ARG A 190 -6.10 1.32 11.28
C ARG A 190 -6.10 0.89 12.76
N ASP A 191 -5.08 1.30 13.50
CA ASP A 191 -4.94 0.89 14.89
C ASP A 191 -6.02 1.51 15.78
N GLN A 192 -6.43 2.75 15.49
CA GLN A 192 -7.56 3.39 16.17
C GLN A 192 -8.86 2.61 15.92
N LYS A 193 -9.11 2.19 14.68
CA LYS A 193 -10.29 1.40 14.31
C LYS A 193 -10.30 0.04 15.01
N ILE A 194 -9.18 -0.65 15.05
CA ILE A 194 -9.02 -1.92 15.78
C ILE A 194 -9.34 -1.74 17.26
N LYS A 195 -8.78 -0.68 17.89
CA LYS A 195 -9.05 -0.36 19.30
C LYS A 195 -10.53 -0.08 19.58
N GLN A 196 -11.17 0.72 18.75
CA GLN A 196 -12.59 1.06 18.85
C GLN A 196 -13.47 -0.19 18.66
N TRP A 197 -13.15 -1.01 17.64
CA TRP A 197 -13.91 -2.22 17.35
C TRP A 197 -13.83 -3.22 18.50
N ARG A 198 -12.63 -3.43 19.06
CA ARG A 198 -12.40 -4.29 20.23
C ARG A 198 -13.21 -3.83 21.43
N ALA A 199 -13.26 -2.53 21.72
CA ALA A 199 -14.06 -1.97 22.81
C ALA A 199 -15.56 -2.23 22.64
N GLY A 200 -16.08 -2.16 21.40
CA GLY A 200 -17.48 -2.46 21.09
C GLY A 200 -17.82 -3.97 21.05
N HIS A 201 -16.81 -4.83 20.91
CA HIS A 201 -16.98 -6.28 20.76
C HIS A 201 -16.06 -7.09 21.69
N PRO A 202 -16.12 -6.91 23.03
CA PRO A 202 -15.11 -7.41 23.97
C PRO A 202 -15.00 -8.96 24.05
N LYS A 203 -15.98 -9.67 23.51
CA LYS A 203 -16.00 -11.15 23.49
C LYS A 203 -15.47 -11.76 22.20
N LYS A 204 -15.08 -10.93 21.24
CA LYS A 204 -14.58 -11.37 19.93
C LYS A 204 -13.08 -11.12 19.80
N ASP A 205 -12.44 -11.98 19.03
CA ASP A 205 -11.13 -11.67 18.49
C ASP A 205 -11.30 -10.63 17.37
N VAL A 206 -10.85 -9.41 17.63
CA VAL A 206 -10.99 -8.31 16.66
C VAL A 206 -10.25 -8.60 15.37
N PHE A 207 -9.14 -9.32 15.43
CA PHE A 207 -8.28 -9.60 14.27
C PHE A 207 -8.88 -10.65 13.33
N GLU A 208 -9.84 -11.44 13.83
CA GLU A 208 -10.56 -12.48 13.08
C GLU A 208 -12.04 -12.14 12.85
N ASP A 209 -12.50 -10.94 13.25
CA ASP A 209 -13.90 -10.57 13.02
C ASP A 209 -14.14 -10.19 11.55
N ARG A 210 -14.77 -11.10 10.80
CA ARG A 210 -15.12 -10.96 9.39
C ARG A 210 -16.02 -9.76 9.08
N LYS A 211 -16.63 -9.14 10.08
CA LYS A 211 -17.43 -7.91 9.92
C LYS A 211 -16.58 -6.64 9.81
N LEU A 212 -15.31 -6.73 10.17
CA LEU A 212 -14.34 -5.67 10.02
C LEU A 212 -13.31 -6.09 8.96
N GLU A 213 -13.51 -5.66 7.74
CA GLU A 213 -12.57 -5.92 6.62
C GLU A 213 -11.65 -4.73 6.43
N ILE A 214 -12.20 -3.56 6.10
CA ILE A 214 -11.43 -2.33 5.90
C ILE A 214 -11.34 -1.56 7.21
N THR A 215 -10.13 -1.17 7.57
CA THR A 215 -9.86 -0.46 8.82
C THR A 215 -9.64 1.04 8.62
N SER A 216 -9.17 1.45 7.44
CA SER A 216 -9.09 2.84 7.01
C SER A 216 -9.11 2.95 5.49
N TYR A 217 -9.55 4.08 4.93
CA TYR A 217 -9.62 4.32 3.49
C TYR A 217 -9.43 5.80 3.17
N LYS A 218 -8.77 6.10 2.05
CA LYS A 218 -8.62 7.44 1.49
C LYS A 218 -8.65 7.37 -0.03
N THR A 219 -9.53 8.16 -0.67
CA THR A 219 -9.50 8.37 -2.13
C THR A 219 -8.25 9.16 -2.49
N ILE A 220 -7.62 8.81 -3.60
CA ILE A 220 -6.45 9.50 -4.14
C ILE A 220 -6.66 9.91 -5.60
N ASP A 221 -5.94 10.96 -5.99
CA ASP A 221 -5.81 11.44 -7.36
C ASP A 221 -4.36 11.86 -7.57
N VAL A 222 -3.67 11.18 -8.49
CA VAL A 222 -2.23 11.37 -8.71
C VAL A 222 -1.93 12.75 -9.29
N ASP A 223 -2.72 13.21 -10.25
CA ASP A 223 -2.49 14.50 -10.89
C ASP A 223 -2.77 15.66 -9.93
N LEU A 224 -3.83 15.54 -9.13
CA LEU A 224 -4.11 16.52 -8.07
C LEU A 224 -2.96 16.58 -7.07
N LYS A 225 -2.47 15.43 -6.62
CA LYS A 225 -1.36 15.35 -5.66
C LYS A 225 -0.07 15.98 -6.20
N ILE A 226 0.28 15.70 -7.45
CA ILE A 226 1.44 16.32 -8.12
C ILE A 226 1.27 17.84 -8.20
N ASN A 227 0.09 18.32 -8.58
CA ASN A 227 -0.21 19.75 -8.66
C ASN A 227 -0.09 20.45 -7.29
N GLU A 228 -0.58 19.85 -6.22
CA GLU A 228 -0.45 20.36 -4.85
C GLU A 228 1.02 20.50 -4.44
N ILE A 229 1.85 19.47 -4.72
CA ILE A 229 3.28 19.49 -4.44
C ILE A 229 3.99 20.60 -5.22
N GLN A 230 3.69 20.74 -6.52
CA GLN A 230 4.27 21.81 -7.35
C GLN A 230 3.91 23.22 -6.85
N GLN A 231 2.66 23.43 -6.44
CA GLN A 231 2.22 24.68 -5.84
C GLN A 231 2.95 24.99 -4.53
N ALA A 232 3.15 23.97 -3.67
CA ALA A 232 3.90 24.13 -2.43
C ALA A 232 5.38 24.51 -2.68
N LEU A 233 6.02 23.86 -3.67
CA LEU A 233 7.39 24.19 -4.08
C LEU A 233 7.52 25.60 -4.63
N ASN A 234 6.56 26.09 -5.44
CA ASN A 234 6.57 27.44 -5.98
C ASN A 234 6.43 28.49 -4.87
N LYS A 235 5.50 28.28 -3.93
CA LYS A 235 5.32 29.17 -2.75
C LYS A 235 6.56 29.21 -1.83
N ALA A 236 7.31 28.10 -1.74
CA ALA A 236 8.56 28.08 -0.98
C ALA A 236 9.64 28.95 -1.62
N LYS A 237 9.73 28.97 -2.96
CA LYS A 237 10.69 29.81 -3.71
C LYS A 237 10.37 31.31 -3.64
N GLU A 238 9.11 31.69 -3.55
CA GLU A 238 8.67 33.07 -3.46
C GLU A 238 8.97 33.72 -2.10
N LYS A 239 9.30 32.91 -1.08
CA LYS A 239 9.61 33.38 0.28
C LYS A 239 11.12 33.55 0.55
N LEU A 240 11.97 33.22 -0.42
CA LEU A 240 13.44 33.37 -0.41
C LEU A 240 13.89 34.60 -1.20
#